data_b7a0094ee3b1d1e1ad8953f6945dad2e
#
_entry.id   b7a0094ee3b1d1e1ad8953f6945dad2e
#
_cell.length_a   1.000
_cell.length_b   1.000
_cell.length_c   1.000
_cell.angle_alpha   90.00
_cell.angle_beta   90.00
_cell.angle_gamma   90.00
#
_symmetry.space_group_name_H-M   'P 1'
#
loop_
_entity.id
_entity.type
_entity.pdbx_description
1 polymer ?
#
loop_
_entity_poly.entity_id
_entity_poly.type
_entity_poly.pdbx_seq_one_letter_code
_entity_poly.pdbx_strand_id
1 'polypeptide(L)'
;MTLHKNYINGEWVDGATAKDNINPSDVSDVIGQFAQADSAQADAAIAAAKAALPAWSGTTPQQRADILEAIGVELLARKDEIGRLLAREEGKPLSNGIMETARAAQIFKFFAQETLRVEGVAVPSVRPGVDVVITREPVGVVGLICPWNFPIAIFIGQITAAL
;
A
#
# COMPACT_ATOMS: atom_id res chain seq x y z
N MET A 1 8.92 -16.75 19.60
CA MET A 1 9.05 -15.49 18.84
C MET A 1 8.26 -15.65 17.54
N THR A 2 7.48 -14.66 17.14
CA THR A 2 6.64 -14.76 15.94
C THR A 2 7.47 -14.43 14.71
N LEU A 3 7.39 -15.28 13.66
CA LEU A 3 7.96 -15.00 12.34
C LEU A 3 6.90 -14.36 11.47
N HIS A 4 7.16 -13.14 11.01
CA HIS A 4 6.35 -12.43 10.02
C HIS A 4 6.87 -12.77 8.63
N LYS A 5 6.02 -13.40 7.83
CA LYS A 5 6.34 -13.92 6.50
C LYS A 5 6.13 -12.88 5.40
N ASN A 6 6.72 -13.10 4.24
CA ASN A 6 6.45 -12.32 3.04
C ASN A 6 5.06 -12.68 2.47
N TYR A 7 4.30 -11.69 2.01
CA TYR A 7 3.00 -11.92 1.37
C TYR A 7 3.15 -11.83 -0.14
N ILE A 8 3.04 -12.96 -0.83
CA ILE A 8 3.24 -13.06 -2.28
C ILE A 8 2.10 -13.89 -2.87
N ASN A 9 1.43 -13.35 -3.88
CA ASN A 9 0.34 -14.03 -4.60
C ASN A 9 -0.79 -14.58 -3.70
N GLY A 10 -1.16 -13.83 -2.65
CA GLY A 10 -2.22 -14.24 -1.73
C GLY A 10 -1.78 -15.19 -0.62
N GLU A 11 -0.50 -15.56 -0.56
CA GLU A 11 0.04 -16.52 0.41
C GLU A 11 1.15 -15.92 1.27
N TRP A 12 1.24 -16.40 2.52
CA TRP A 12 2.34 -16.08 3.44
C TRP A 12 3.48 -17.08 3.27
N VAL A 13 4.59 -16.62 2.69
CA VAL A 13 5.77 -17.45 2.37
C VAL A 13 6.97 -17.11 3.26
N ASP A 14 7.77 -18.11 3.58
CA ASP A 14 9.02 -17.91 4.31
C ASP A 14 10.04 -17.17 3.45
N GLY A 15 10.92 -16.39 4.07
CA GLY A 15 12.05 -15.77 3.39
C GLY A 15 13.25 -16.73 3.26
N ALA A 16 14.24 -16.33 2.46
CA ALA A 16 15.53 -17.02 2.39
C ALA A 16 16.25 -17.02 3.77
N THR A 17 16.06 -15.95 4.54
CA THR A 17 16.52 -15.77 5.91
C THR A 17 15.48 -15.00 6.71
N ALA A 18 15.70 -14.82 8.02
CA ALA A 18 14.91 -13.97 8.88
C ALA A 18 15.81 -13.02 9.68
N LYS A 19 15.29 -11.84 10.01
CA LYS A 19 15.98 -10.83 10.81
C LYS A 19 15.10 -10.38 11.97
N ASP A 20 15.71 -10.21 13.15
CA ASP A 20 15.02 -9.66 14.31
C ASP A 20 14.70 -8.18 14.09
N ASN A 21 13.48 -7.79 14.48
CA ASN A 21 13.06 -6.42 14.60
C ASN A 21 13.09 -6.03 16.07
N ILE A 22 13.97 -5.10 16.40
CA ILE A 22 14.26 -4.69 17.78
C ILE A 22 13.78 -3.27 17.97
N ASN A 23 13.06 -3.02 19.06
CA ASN A 23 12.61 -1.70 19.43
C ASN A 23 13.83 -0.79 19.71
N PRO A 24 14.05 0.29 18.93
CA PRO A 24 15.21 1.14 19.11
C PRO A 24 15.18 1.97 20.40
N SER A 25 14.01 2.11 21.03
CA SER A 25 13.85 2.78 22.34
C SER A 25 14.05 1.84 23.53
N ASP A 26 13.98 0.52 23.31
CA ASP A 26 14.24 -0.52 24.30
C ASP A 26 14.82 -1.75 23.60
N VAL A 27 16.13 -1.84 23.56
CA VAL A 27 16.83 -2.92 22.82
C VAL A 27 16.63 -4.32 23.42
N SER A 28 16.00 -4.44 24.58
CA SER A 28 15.57 -5.71 25.15
C SER A 28 14.23 -6.19 24.59
N ASP A 29 13.46 -5.30 23.96
CA ASP A 29 12.17 -5.58 23.35
C ASP A 29 12.33 -6.04 21.91
N VAL A 30 12.38 -7.36 21.69
CA VAL A 30 12.35 -7.95 20.35
C VAL A 30 10.89 -8.08 19.91
N ILE A 31 10.50 -7.31 18.91
CA ILE A 31 9.12 -7.21 18.39
C ILE A 31 8.73 -8.49 17.68
N GLY A 32 9.63 -9.06 16.87
CA GLY A 32 9.44 -10.28 16.13
C GLY A 32 10.56 -10.53 15.13
N GLN A 33 10.45 -11.61 14.38
CA GLN A 33 11.35 -11.91 13.27
C GLN A 33 10.64 -11.62 11.94
N PHE A 34 11.36 -11.08 10.98
CA PHE A 34 10.82 -10.72 9.68
C PHE A 34 11.57 -11.45 8.57
N ALA A 35 10.83 -12.15 7.74
CA ALA A 35 11.35 -12.88 6.60
C ALA A 35 12.05 -11.92 5.63
N GLN A 36 13.26 -12.30 5.19
CA GLN A 36 14.03 -11.57 4.20
C GLN A 36 13.92 -12.29 2.85
N ALA A 37 13.34 -11.61 1.88
CA ALA A 37 13.24 -12.12 0.52
C ALA A 37 14.60 -12.07 -0.18
N ASP A 38 14.82 -13.02 -1.08
CA ASP A 38 15.90 -12.99 -2.06
C ASP A 38 15.40 -12.46 -3.43
N SER A 39 16.27 -12.41 -4.42
CA SER A 39 15.91 -11.96 -5.77
C SER A 39 14.85 -12.86 -6.42
N ALA A 40 14.89 -14.17 -6.17
CA ALA A 40 13.92 -15.09 -6.75
C ALA A 40 12.51 -14.84 -6.20
N GLN A 41 12.38 -14.54 -4.91
CA GLN A 41 11.10 -14.13 -4.31
C GLN A 41 10.63 -12.75 -4.79
N ALA A 42 11.54 -11.81 -5.00
CA ALA A 42 11.21 -10.52 -5.60
C ALA A 42 10.67 -10.69 -7.03
N ASP A 43 11.32 -11.52 -7.85
CA ASP A 43 10.85 -11.84 -9.20
C ASP A 43 9.48 -12.53 -9.19
N ALA A 44 9.24 -13.45 -8.24
CA ALA A 44 7.95 -14.10 -8.06
C ALA A 44 6.85 -13.10 -7.69
N ALA A 45 7.13 -12.13 -6.82
CA ALA A 45 6.19 -11.08 -6.44
C ALA A 45 5.83 -10.16 -7.63
N ILE A 46 6.84 -9.78 -8.44
CA ILE A 46 6.64 -8.99 -9.67
C ILE A 46 5.79 -9.79 -10.67
N ALA A 47 6.09 -11.07 -10.86
CA ALA A 47 5.32 -11.95 -11.75
C ALA A 47 3.86 -12.09 -11.30
N ALA A 48 3.63 -12.24 -10.00
CA ALA A 48 2.28 -12.30 -9.41
C ALA A 48 1.50 -11.00 -9.64
N ALA A 49 2.11 -9.84 -9.40
CA ALA A 49 1.52 -8.54 -9.64
C ALA A 49 1.18 -8.34 -11.13
N LYS A 50 2.09 -8.76 -12.03
CA LYS A 50 1.86 -8.73 -13.48
C LYS A 50 0.70 -9.63 -13.91
N ALA A 51 0.57 -10.81 -13.32
CA ALA A 51 -0.53 -11.72 -13.60
C ALA A 51 -1.88 -11.19 -13.10
N ALA A 52 -1.90 -10.45 -11.98
CA ALA A 52 -3.11 -9.85 -11.41
C ALA A 52 -3.57 -8.58 -12.16
N LEU A 53 -2.68 -7.89 -12.87
CA LEU A 53 -2.95 -6.61 -13.51
C LEU A 53 -4.17 -6.60 -14.43
N PRO A 54 -4.41 -7.58 -15.33
CA PRO A 54 -5.58 -7.55 -16.21
C PRO A 54 -6.90 -7.62 -15.46
N ALA A 55 -6.97 -8.40 -14.38
CA ALA A 55 -8.17 -8.50 -13.56
C ALA A 55 -8.42 -7.23 -12.76
N TRP A 56 -7.36 -6.67 -12.16
CA TRP A 56 -7.46 -5.43 -11.38
C TRP A 56 -7.80 -4.22 -12.24
N SER A 57 -7.14 -4.04 -13.37
CA SER A 57 -7.41 -2.93 -14.30
C SER A 57 -8.80 -3.01 -14.94
N GLY A 58 -9.39 -4.20 -15.00
CA GLY A 58 -10.76 -4.42 -15.46
C GLY A 58 -11.85 -4.15 -14.41
N THR A 59 -11.48 -3.87 -13.14
CA THR A 59 -12.46 -3.51 -12.11
C THR A 59 -13.09 -2.14 -12.37
N THR A 60 -14.35 -1.98 -11.96
CA THR A 60 -15.01 -0.68 -12.04
C THR A 60 -14.46 0.31 -11.00
N PRO A 61 -14.57 1.62 -11.23
CA PRO A 61 -14.22 2.62 -10.21
C PRO A 61 -14.91 2.37 -8.86
N GLN A 62 -16.18 1.94 -8.87
CA GLN A 62 -16.93 1.64 -7.64
C GLN A 62 -16.32 0.46 -6.87
N GLN A 63 -15.97 -0.63 -7.56
CA GLN A 63 -15.34 -1.78 -6.92
C GLN A 63 -14.01 -1.42 -6.24
N ARG A 64 -13.17 -0.59 -6.88
CA ARG A 64 -11.94 -0.09 -6.26
C ARG A 64 -12.22 0.82 -5.08
N ALA A 65 -13.18 1.74 -5.22
CA ALA A 65 -13.58 2.64 -4.14
C ALA A 65 -14.05 1.85 -2.90
N ASP A 66 -14.90 0.84 -3.08
CA ASP A 66 -15.42 0.02 -1.99
C ASP A 66 -14.31 -0.74 -1.25
N ILE A 67 -13.34 -1.29 -1.98
CA ILE A 67 -12.18 -1.98 -1.39
C ILE A 67 -11.32 -1.00 -0.58
N LEU A 68 -10.97 0.16 -1.16
CA LEU A 68 -10.14 1.17 -0.48
C LEU A 68 -10.86 1.74 0.75
N GLU A 69 -12.17 2.00 0.67
CA GLU A 69 -12.95 2.47 1.82
C GLU A 69 -12.98 1.42 2.94
N ALA A 70 -13.20 0.14 2.61
CA ALA A 70 -13.21 -0.93 3.60
C ALA A 70 -11.88 -1.04 4.34
N ILE A 71 -10.75 -0.94 3.62
CA ILE A 71 -9.41 -0.94 4.23
C ILE A 71 -9.23 0.28 5.13
N GLY A 72 -9.67 1.47 4.70
CA GLY A 72 -9.60 2.69 5.50
C GLY A 72 -10.41 2.61 6.79
N VAL A 73 -11.59 1.99 6.76
CA VAL A 73 -12.44 1.77 7.94
C VAL A 73 -11.76 0.82 8.92
N GLU A 74 -11.25 -0.32 8.45
CA GLU A 74 -10.57 -1.32 9.28
C GLU A 74 -9.29 -0.75 9.91
N LEU A 75 -8.50 -0.02 9.14
CA LEU A 75 -7.28 0.61 9.64
C LEU A 75 -7.58 1.63 10.74
N LEU A 76 -8.64 2.43 10.59
CA LEU A 76 -9.07 3.39 11.61
C LEU A 76 -9.56 2.70 12.88
N ALA A 77 -10.31 1.59 12.74
CA ALA A 77 -10.80 0.81 13.87
C ALA A 77 -9.64 0.21 14.70
N ARG A 78 -8.54 -0.15 14.05
CA ARG A 78 -7.35 -0.76 14.68
C ARG A 78 -6.21 0.23 14.92
N LYS A 79 -6.44 1.54 14.85
CA LYS A 79 -5.38 2.55 14.93
C LYS A 79 -4.54 2.48 16.21
N ASP A 80 -5.14 2.11 17.34
CA ASP A 80 -4.43 2.04 18.62
C ASP A 80 -3.52 0.79 18.69
N GLU A 81 -3.97 -0.34 18.16
CA GLU A 81 -3.17 -1.57 18.02
C GLU A 81 -1.98 -1.36 17.09
N ILE A 82 -2.26 -0.91 15.87
CA ILE A 82 -1.25 -0.71 14.82
C ILE A 82 -0.30 0.43 15.19
N GLY A 83 -0.82 1.52 15.74
CA GLY A 83 -0.01 2.65 16.18
C GLY A 83 0.94 2.30 17.33
N ARG A 84 0.55 1.37 18.22
CA ARG A 84 1.44 0.83 19.27
C ARG A 84 2.58 0.00 18.66
N LEU A 85 2.26 -0.86 17.69
CA LEU A 85 3.28 -1.65 16.99
C LEU A 85 4.25 -0.73 16.26
N LEU A 86 3.73 0.24 15.51
CA LEU A 86 4.53 1.25 14.81
C LEU A 86 5.46 2.02 15.76
N ALA A 87 4.95 2.46 16.91
CA ALA A 87 5.74 3.17 17.91
C ALA A 87 6.91 2.32 18.45
N ARG A 88 6.70 1.01 18.64
CA ARG A 88 7.76 0.07 19.04
C ARG A 88 8.79 -0.14 17.92
N GLU A 89 8.35 -0.32 16.68
CA GLU A 89 9.24 -0.57 15.53
C GLU A 89 10.15 0.62 15.21
N GLU A 90 9.63 1.83 15.38
CA GLU A 90 10.33 3.05 15.01
C GLU A 90 10.97 3.79 16.18
N GLY A 91 10.53 3.49 17.40
CA GLY A 91 10.96 4.21 18.60
C GLY A 91 10.33 5.59 18.77
N LYS A 92 9.25 5.90 18.02
CA LYS A 92 8.53 7.17 18.13
C LYS A 92 7.56 7.19 19.31
N PRO A 93 7.13 8.36 19.79
CA PRO A 93 6.08 8.47 20.80
C PRO A 93 4.80 7.76 20.36
N LEU A 94 4.13 7.05 21.30
CA LEU A 94 2.90 6.29 21.03
C LEU A 94 1.81 7.13 20.36
N SER A 95 1.62 8.38 20.82
CA SER A 95 0.65 9.30 20.23
C SER A 95 0.92 9.55 18.74
N ASN A 96 2.19 9.64 18.34
CA ASN A 96 2.58 9.85 16.94
C ASN A 96 2.29 8.60 16.09
N GLY A 97 2.56 7.40 16.61
CA GLY A 97 2.21 6.15 15.93
C GLY A 97 0.70 6.02 15.69
N ILE A 98 -0.12 6.34 16.70
CA ILE A 98 -1.58 6.33 16.59
C ILE A 98 -2.07 7.39 15.59
N MET A 99 -1.53 8.61 15.65
CA MET A 99 -1.89 9.67 14.70
C MET A 99 -1.50 9.32 13.26
N GLU A 100 -0.34 8.71 13.05
CA GLU A 100 0.10 8.27 11.72
C GLU A 100 -0.84 7.21 11.16
N THR A 101 -1.23 6.22 11.96
CA THR A 101 -2.19 5.18 11.55
C THR A 101 -3.55 5.79 11.20
N ALA A 102 -4.03 6.73 11.99
CA ALA A 102 -5.28 7.45 11.70
C ALA A 102 -5.17 8.27 10.40
N ARG A 103 -4.01 8.90 10.15
CA ARG A 103 -3.75 9.62 8.90
C ARG A 103 -3.74 8.68 7.69
N ALA A 104 -3.14 7.51 7.83
CA ALA A 104 -3.14 6.48 6.81
C ALA A 104 -4.56 6.01 6.42
N ALA A 105 -5.43 5.84 7.41
CA ALA A 105 -6.85 5.54 7.17
C ALA A 105 -7.56 6.65 6.38
N GLN A 106 -7.26 7.92 6.68
CA GLN A 106 -7.81 9.06 5.92
C GLN A 106 -7.31 9.10 4.46
N ILE A 107 -6.07 8.69 4.21
CA ILE A 107 -5.51 8.60 2.87
C ILE A 107 -6.27 7.55 2.05
N PHE A 108 -6.54 6.37 2.61
CA PHE A 108 -7.39 5.36 1.95
C PHE A 108 -8.76 5.92 1.59
N LYS A 109 -9.43 6.60 2.51
CA LYS A 109 -10.74 7.22 2.26
C LYS A 109 -10.70 8.30 1.19
N PHE A 110 -9.63 9.10 1.15
CA PHE A 110 -9.42 10.09 0.11
C PHE A 110 -9.32 9.43 -1.27
N PHE A 111 -8.44 8.43 -1.43
CA PHE A 111 -8.25 7.76 -2.72
C PHE A 111 -9.44 6.90 -3.12
N ALA A 112 -10.21 6.33 -2.18
CA ALA A 112 -11.49 5.69 -2.47
C ALA A 112 -12.44 6.64 -3.21
N GLN A 113 -12.51 7.91 -2.78
CA GLN A 113 -13.32 8.92 -3.43
C GLN A 113 -12.71 9.43 -4.76
N GLU A 114 -11.37 9.53 -4.83
CA GLU A 114 -10.68 9.92 -6.06
C GLU A 114 -10.87 8.90 -7.18
N THR A 115 -10.97 7.61 -6.84
CA THR A 115 -11.26 6.53 -7.79
C THR A 115 -12.53 6.81 -8.60
N LEU A 116 -13.54 7.44 -7.99
CA LEU A 116 -14.80 7.81 -8.64
C LEU A 116 -14.69 9.07 -9.52
N ARG A 117 -13.57 9.78 -9.47
CA ARG A 117 -13.30 11.02 -10.19
C ARG A 117 -12.21 10.90 -11.27
N VAL A 118 -11.85 9.68 -11.64
CA VAL A 118 -10.89 9.43 -12.73
C VAL A 118 -11.59 9.71 -14.06
N GLU A 119 -11.46 10.94 -14.55
CA GLU A 119 -12.13 11.42 -15.74
C GLU A 119 -11.18 11.43 -16.94
N GLY A 120 -11.78 11.31 -18.16
CA GLY A 120 -11.17 11.67 -19.42
C GLY A 120 -11.63 13.05 -19.89
N VAL A 121 -11.03 13.56 -20.95
CA VAL A 121 -11.40 14.85 -21.54
C VAL A 121 -11.61 14.68 -23.04
N ALA A 122 -12.72 15.19 -23.57
CA ALA A 122 -12.92 15.32 -24.99
C ALA A 122 -12.83 16.80 -25.37
N VAL A 123 -11.96 17.11 -26.32
CA VAL A 123 -11.75 18.50 -26.80
C VAL A 123 -11.81 18.56 -28.32
N PRO A 124 -12.33 19.67 -28.92
CA PRO A 124 -12.31 19.83 -30.34
C PRO A 124 -10.88 20.03 -30.86
N SER A 125 -10.57 19.43 -32.00
CA SER A 125 -9.30 19.66 -32.69
C SER A 125 -9.36 20.93 -33.52
N VAL A 126 -8.21 21.56 -33.71
CA VAL A 126 -8.04 22.64 -34.70
C VAL A 126 -8.07 22.13 -36.15
N ARG A 127 -8.04 20.82 -36.37
CA ARG A 127 -8.09 20.14 -37.65
C ARG A 127 -9.54 19.74 -37.97
N PRO A 128 -10.13 20.11 -39.11
CA PRO A 128 -11.45 19.65 -39.48
C PRO A 128 -11.55 18.12 -39.57
N GLY A 129 -12.64 17.55 -39.02
CA GLY A 129 -12.91 16.12 -39.04
C GLY A 129 -12.05 15.27 -38.08
N VAL A 130 -11.39 15.90 -37.11
CA VAL A 130 -10.60 15.25 -36.08
C VAL A 130 -11.18 15.53 -34.71
N ASP A 131 -11.45 14.49 -33.92
CA ASP A 131 -11.78 14.58 -32.50
C ASP A 131 -10.58 14.20 -31.65
N VAL A 132 -10.42 14.83 -30.49
CA VAL A 132 -9.37 14.54 -29.53
C VAL A 132 -10.01 14.04 -28.24
N VAL A 133 -9.65 12.81 -27.83
CA VAL A 133 -10.08 12.22 -26.57
C VAL A 133 -8.85 11.86 -25.76
N ILE A 134 -8.82 12.30 -24.49
CA ILE A 134 -7.77 11.99 -23.53
C ILE A 134 -8.34 10.98 -22.52
N THR A 135 -7.73 9.83 -22.41
CA THR A 135 -8.11 8.79 -21.46
C THR A 135 -7.03 8.59 -20.41
N ARG A 136 -7.41 8.03 -19.26
CA ARG A 136 -6.48 7.57 -18.23
C ARG A 136 -6.32 6.07 -18.35
N GLU A 137 -5.07 5.61 -18.42
CA GLU A 137 -4.77 4.21 -18.57
C GLU A 137 -3.77 3.75 -17.50
N PRO A 138 -3.84 2.48 -17.02
CA PRO A 138 -2.89 1.94 -16.06
C PRO A 138 -1.46 1.99 -16.60
N VAL A 139 -0.50 2.44 -15.78
CA VAL A 139 0.92 2.42 -16.15
C VAL A 139 1.55 1.03 -16.04
N GLY A 140 0.88 0.09 -15.36
CA GLY A 140 1.34 -1.28 -15.15
C GLY A 140 1.77 -1.53 -13.70
N VAL A 141 2.68 -2.49 -13.50
CA VAL A 141 3.22 -2.85 -12.19
C VAL A 141 4.24 -1.81 -11.75
N VAL A 142 4.12 -1.34 -10.51
CA VAL A 142 5.03 -0.36 -9.91
C VAL A 142 5.73 -0.96 -8.69
N GLY A 143 6.99 -0.57 -8.47
CA GLY A 143 7.72 -0.87 -7.24
C GLY A 143 7.65 0.32 -6.28
N LEU A 144 7.34 0.05 -5.00
CA LEU A 144 7.26 1.08 -3.96
C LEU A 144 8.41 0.90 -2.97
N ILE A 145 9.21 1.97 -2.79
CA ILE A 145 10.27 2.03 -1.78
C ILE A 145 10.01 3.26 -0.93
N CYS A 146 9.72 3.04 0.35
CA CYS A 146 9.30 4.09 1.26
C CYS A 146 10.40 4.37 2.30
N PRO A 147 10.60 5.63 2.72
CA PRO A 147 11.41 5.95 3.88
C PRO A 147 10.73 5.45 5.16
N TRP A 148 11.54 5.25 6.21
CA TRP A 148 11.07 4.64 7.46
C TRP A 148 10.54 5.64 8.50
N ASN A 149 10.62 6.94 8.26
CA ASN A 149 10.19 7.96 9.25
C ASN A 149 8.68 8.15 9.33
N PHE A 150 7.92 7.73 8.32
CA PHE A 150 6.47 7.60 8.30
C PHE A 150 6.07 6.36 7.50
N PRO A 151 6.43 5.14 7.96
CA PRO A 151 6.41 3.94 7.15
C PRO A 151 5.00 3.51 6.73
N ILE A 152 3.98 3.78 7.56
CA ILE A 152 2.58 3.47 7.23
C ILE A 152 2.00 4.57 6.32
N ALA A 153 2.09 5.84 6.72
CA ALA A 153 1.42 6.92 5.99
C ALA A 153 1.98 7.13 4.59
N ILE A 154 3.31 7.06 4.42
CA ILE A 154 3.94 7.24 3.11
C ILE A 154 3.67 6.02 2.21
N PHE A 155 3.82 4.80 2.74
CA PHE A 155 3.52 3.58 1.98
C PHE A 155 2.07 3.58 1.50
N ILE A 156 1.13 3.91 2.39
CA ILE A 156 -0.30 3.96 2.04
C ILE A 156 -0.58 5.06 1.02
N GLY A 157 0.08 6.22 1.12
CA GLY A 157 -0.04 7.27 0.11
C GLY A 157 0.41 6.82 -1.29
N GLN A 158 1.44 5.99 -1.37
CA GLN A 158 1.93 5.46 -2.65
C GLN A 158 1.07 4.31 -3.18
N ILE A 159 0.73 3.34 -2.33
CA ILE A 159 -0.05 2.17 -2.77
C ILE A 159 -1.47 2.54 -3.18
N THR A 160 -2.12 3.44 -2.46
CA THR A 160 -3.49 3.88 -2.80
C THR A 160 -3.56 4.67 -4.10
N ALA A 161 -2.48 5.41 -4.43
CA ALA A 161 -2.37 6.10 -5.71
C ALA A 161 -2.08 5.14 -6.88
N ALA A 162 -1.48 3.97 -6.59
CA ALA A 162 -1.17 2.94 -7.58
C ALA A 162 -2.35 2.00 -7.87
N LEU A 163 -3.28 1.86 -6.92
CA LEU A 163 -4.47 1.00 -7.02
C LEU A 163 -5.66 1.75 -7.62
#